data_219ec5d8209b4bbf7cee1810a60f8140
#
_entry.id   219ec5d8209b4bbf7cee1810a60f8140
#
_cell.length_a   1.000
_cell.length_b   1.000
_cell.length_c   1.000
_cell.angle_alpha   90.00
_cell.angle_beta   90.00
_cell.angle_gamma   90.00
#
_symmetry.space_group_name_H-M   'P 1'
#
loop_
_entity.id
_entity.type
_entity.pdbx_description
1 polymer ?
#
loop_
_entity_poly.entity_id
_entity_poly.type
_entity_poly.pdbx_seq_one_letter_code
_entity_poly.pdbx_strand_id
1 'polypeptide(L)'
;MLKSFGDKDTQSLYSGRCPKRWSALRSQAERKLAQLDAAATLDFLSAPPGNRLEKLKGDRAGQWRIRINDRWRVCFRWEDTDAWDVEIVDYH
;
A
#
# COMPACT_ATOMS: atom_id res chain seq x y z
N MET A 1 -9.12 2.36 6.95
CA MET A 1 -9.26 3.58 6.10
C MET A 1 -7.89 4.18 5.82
N LEU A 2 -7.69 4.72 4.64
CA LEU A 2 -6.46 5.45 4.33
C LEU A 2 -6.54 6.86 4.89
N LYS A 3 -5.59 7.24 5.74
CA LYS A 3 -5.60 8.54 6.42
C LYS A 3 -4.60 9.53 5.84
N SER A 4 -3.47 9.06 5.35
CA SER A 4 -2.46 9.94 4.76
C SER A 4 -1.60 9.18 3.76
N PHE A 5 -0.88 9.93 2.94
CA PHE A 5 -0.01 9.38 1.90
C PHE A 5 1.42 9.86 2.08
N GLY A 6 2.36 8.98 1.77
CA GLY A 6 3.79 9.30 1.85
C GLY A 6 4.31 10.04 0.63
N ASP A 7 3.57 10.05 -0.48
CA ASP A 7 3.93 10.78 -1.69
C ASP A 7 2.70 11.21 -2.49
N LYS A 8 2.93 12.15 -3.40
CA LYS A 8 1.86 12.72 -4.23
C LYS A 8 1.33 11.74 -5.28
N ASP A 9 2.19 10.89 -5.82
CA ASP A 9 1.80 9.95 -6.88
C ASP A 9 0.84 8.89 -6.35
N THR A 10 1.09 8.37 -5.16
CA THR A 10 0.18 7.41 -4.53
C THR A 10 -1.16 8.07 -4.23
N GLN A 11 -1.14 9.30 -3.74
CA GLN A 11 -2.36 10.06 -3.49
C GLN A 11 -3.15 10.29 -4.77
N SER A 12 -2.46 10.65 -5.87
CA SER A 12 -3.09 10.85 -7.17
C SER A 12 -3.76 9.58 -7.66
N LEU A 13 -3.06 8.44 -7.55
CA LEU A 13 -3.62 7.16 -7.98
C LEU A 13 -4.89 6.83 -7.18
N TYR A 14 -4.84 7.00 -5.87
CA TYR A 14 -6.01 6.77 -5.01
C TYR A 14 -7.19 7.68 -5.40
N SER A 15 -6.90 8.89 -5.85
CA SER A 15 -7.91 9.87 -6.27
C SER A 15 -8.40 9.66 -7.70
N GLY A 16 -7.90 8.64 -8.40
CA GLY A 16 -8.34 8.31 -9.76
C GLY A 16 -7.45 8.85 -10.87
N ARG A 17 -6.28 9.42 -10.54
CA ARG A 17 -5.35 9.97 -11.52
C ARG A 17 -4.07 9.14 -11.51
N CYS A 18 -3.96 8.21 -12.45
CA CYS A 18 -2.81 7.30 -12.49
C CYS A 18 -1.57 7.99 -13.08
N PRO A 19 -0.47 8.07 -12.32
CA PRO A 19 0.80 8.50 -12.89
C PRO A 19 1.20 7.59 -14.05
N LYS A 20 1.77 8.19 -15.10
CA LYS A 20 2.10 7.47 -16.33
C LYS A 20 3.00 6.26 -16.07
N ARG A 21 3.98 6.38 -15.18
CA ARG A 21 4.92 5.31 -14.86
C ARG A 21 4.24 4.09 -14.24
N TRP A 22 3.02 4.23 -13.73
CA TRP A 22 2.27 3.14 -13.10
C TRP A 22 1.11 2.64 -13.96
N SER A 23 1.01 3.08 -15.21
CA SER A 23 -0.13 2.72 -16.04
C SER A 23 -0.28 1.21 -16.21
N ALA A 24 0.83 0.47 -16.32
CA ALA A 24 0.80 -0.99 -16.51
C ALA A 24 0.35 -1.74 -15.25
N LEU A 25 0.48 -1.15 -14.07
CA LEU A 25 0.09 -1.78 -12.81
C LEU A 25 -1.12 -1.13 -12.16
N ARG A 26 -1.77 -0.21 -12.84
CA ARG A 26 -2.86 0.60 -12.29
C ARG A 26 -3.95 -0.23 -11.61
N SER A 27 -4.49 -1.22 -12.30
CA SER A 27 -5.62 -1.96 -11.74
C SER A 27 -5.20 -2.79 -10.52
N GLN A 28 -3.99 -3.36 -10.53
CA GLN A 28 -3.46 -4.10 -9.39
C GLN A 28 -3.23 -3.16 -8.20
N ALA A 29 -2.63 -1.99 -8.45
CA ALA A 29 -2.35 -1.01 -7.40
C ALA A 29 -3.64 -0.46 -6.80
N GLU A 30 -4.62 -0.11 -7.63
CA GLU A 30 -5.91 0.36 -7.16
C GLU A 30 -6.62 -0.67 -6.29
N ARG A 31 -6.52 -1.95 -6.67
CA ARG A 31 -7.10 -3.04 -5.88
C ARG A 31 -6.45 -3.13 -4.50
N LYS A 32 -5.13 -3.01 -4.44
CA LYS A 32 -4.42 -3.08 -3.15
C LYS A 32 -4.73 -1.88 -2.26
N LEU A 33 -4.82 -0.69 -2.84
CA LEU A 33 -5.22 0.49 -2.08
C LEU A 33 -6.66 0.35 -1.56
N ALA A 34 -7.57 -0.22 -2.35
CA ALA A 34 -8.93 -0.47 -1.92
C ALA A 34 -8.99 -1.49 -0.77
N GLN A 35 -8.18 -2.55 -0.84
CA GLN A 35 -8.08 -3.52 0.25
C GLN A 35 -7.60 -2.84 1.54
N LEU A 36 -6.57 -2.01 1.41
CA LEU A 36 -6.01 -1.29 2.54
C LEU A 36 -7.03 -0.34 3.17
N ASP A 37 -7.78 0.37 2.33
CA ASP A 37 -8.82 1.29 2.77
C ASP A 37 -9.95 0.56 3.52
N ALA A 38 -10.30 -0.63 3.07
CA ALA A 38 -11.38 -1.43 3.66
C ALA A 38 -10.95 -2.20 4.91
N ALA A 39 -9.65 -2.36 5.15
CA ALA A 39 -9.17 -3.22 6.22
C ALA A 39 -9.47 -2.61 7.60
N ALA A 40 -10.12 -3.39 8.47
CA ALA A 40 -10.33 -3.02 9.86
C ALA A 40 -9.21 -3.55 10.77
N THR A 41 -8.45 -4.55 10.31
CA THR A 41 -7.35 -5.14 11.06
C THR A 41 -6.20 -5.48 10.12
N LEU A 42 -5.00 -5.63 10.67
CA LEU A 42 -3.86 -6.13 9.89
C LEU A 42 -4.08 -7.56 9.40
N ASP A 43 -4.79 -8.38 10.19
CA ASP A 43 -5.09 -9.75 9.79
C ASP A 43 -5.89 -9.82 8.50
N PHE A 44 -6.79 -8.86 8.28
CA PHE A 44 -7.53 -8.77 7.02
C PHE A 44 -6.58 -8.69 5.82
N LEU A 45 -5.49 -7.95 5.97
CA LEU A 45 -4.51 -7.77 4.90
C LEU A 45 -3.61 -8.98 4.71
N SER A 46 -3.50 -9.85 5.70
CA SER A 46 -2.71 -11.08 5.57
C SER A 46 -3.48 -12.19 4.85
N ALA A 47 -4.81 -12.11 4.81
CA ALA A 47 -5.65 -13.17 4.26
C ALA A 47 -5.47 -13.40 2.75
N PRO A 48 -5.42 -12.37 1.88
CA PRO A 48 -5.15 -12.60 0.46
C PRO A 48 -3.73 -13.14 0.27
N PRO A 49 -3.56 -14.36 -0.30
CA PRO A 49 -2.25 -15.01 -0.36
C PRO A 49 -1.19 -14.20 -1.09
N GLY A 50 -1.60 -13.40 -2.08
CA GLY A 50 -0.68 -12.60 -2.87
C GLY A 50 -0.15 -11.36 -2.16
N ASN A 51 -0.74 -10.96 -1.02
CA ASN A 51 -0.35 -9.72 -0.34
C ASN A 51 0.98 -9.81 0.38
N ARG A 52 1.32 -10.96 0.94
CA ARG A 52 2.57 -11.16 1.68
C ARG A 52 2.82 -10.04 2.69
N LEU A 53 1.86 -9.79 3.57
CA LEU A 53 1.98 -8.77 4.61
C LEU A 53 3.25 -9.00 5.41
N GLU A 54 4.08 -7.94 5.55
CA GLU A 54 5.36 -8.04 6.21
C GLU A 54 5.65 -6.77 7.02
N LYS A 55 6.18 -6.96 8.23
CA LYS A 55 6.64 -5.86 9.07
C LYS A 55 8.02 -5.43 8.64
N LEU A 56 8.24 -4.13 8.50
CA LEU A 56 9.50 -3.60 7.99
C LEU A 56 10.46 -3.27 9.12
N LYS A 57 11.76 -3.21 8.76
CA LYS A 57 12.87 -2.93 9.67
C LYS A 57 13.73 -1.81 9.10
N GLY A 58 14.77 -1.39 9.84
CA GLY A 58 15.70 -0.37 9.38
C GLY A 58 15.03 0.99 9.28
N ASP A 59 15.24 1.68 8.17
CA ASP A 59 14.72 3.04 7.95
C ASP A 59 13.20 3.09 7.93
N ARG A 60 12.55 1.95 7.70
CA ARG A 60 11.10 1.87 7.67
C ARG A 60 10.52 1.14 8.88
N ALA A 61 11.28 1.06 9.97
CA ALA A 61 10.79 0.44 11.20
C ALA A 61 9.48 1.11 11.63
N GLY A 62 8.51 0.28 12.04
CA GLY A 62 7.17 0.77 12.39
C GLY A 62 6.20 0.76 11.22
N GLN A 63 6.69 0.43 10.03
CA GLN A 63 5.84 0.30 8.85
C GLN A 63 5.60 -1.17 8.48
N TRP A 64 4.59 -1.37 7.64
CA TRP A 64 4.23 -2.66 7.06
C TRP A 64 4.19 -2.51 5.55
N ARG A 65 4.26 -3.64 4.83
CA ARG A 65 4.09 -3.62 3.38
C ARG A 65 3.21 -4.77 2.92
N ILE A 66 2.50 -4.53 1.80
CA ILE A 66 1.81 -5.58 1.06
C ILE A 66 2.32 -5.56 -0.38
N ARG A 67 2.27 -6.72 -1.03
CA ARG A 67 2.78 -6.90 -2.38
C ARG A 67 1.73 -6.47 -3.41
N ILE A 68 2.14 -5.67 -4.40
CA ILE A 68 1.35 -5.41 -5.61
C ILE A 68 1.71 -6.46 -6.67
N ASN A 69 3.00 -6.55 -6.99
CA ASN A 69 3.56 -7.54 -7.90
C ASN A 69 5.03 -7.77 -7.52
N ASP A 70 5.81 -8.43 -8.37
CA ASP A 70 7.21 -8.74 -8.03
C ASP A 70 8.06 -7.50 -7.77
N ARG A 71 7.75 -6.40 -8.43
CA ARG A 71 8.54 -5.17 -8.36
C ARG A 71 8.01 -4.15 -7.36
N TRP A 72 6.69 -4.06 -7.19
CA TRP A 72 6.06 -2.95 -6.47
C TRP A 72 5.40 -3.39 -5.18
N ARG A 73 5.52 -2.57 -4.15
CA ARG A 73 4.92 -2.78 -2.82
C ARG A 73 4.18 -1.54 -2.36
N VAL A 74 3.19 -1.71 -1.50
CA VAL A 74 2.56 -0.62 -0.76
C VAL A 74 3.09 -0.65 0.65
N CYS A 75 3.72 0.45 1.10
CA CYS A 75 4.22 0.60 2.47
C CYS A 75 3.32 1.55 3.24
N PHE A 76 3.13 1.28 4.53
CA PHE A 76 2.23 2.09 5.36
C PHE A 76 2.52 1.88 6.83
N ARG A 77 2.14 2.87 7.67
CA ARG A 77 2.05 2.70 9.12
C ARG A 77 0.61 2.29 9.47
N TRP A 78 0.46 1.52 10.52
CA TRP A 78 -0.86 1.08 10.96
C TRP A 78 -1.09 1.58 12.39
N GLU A 79 -2.10 2.45 12.58
CA GLU A 79 -2.47 3.01 13.88
C GLU A 79 -3.99 3.13 13.96
N ASP A 80 -4.55 2.76 15.09
CA ASP A 80 -5.98 2.94 15.38
C ASP A 80 -6.89 2.36 14.28
N THR A 81 -6.51 1.21 13.75
CA THR A 81 -7.21 0.51 12.67
C THR A 81 -7.19 1.24 11.33
N ASP A 82 -6.26 2.17 11.16
CA ASP A 82 -6.12 2.94 9.92
C ASP A 82 -4.71 2.85 9.35
N ALA A 83 -4.60 3.11 8.04
CA ALA A 83 -3.33 3.15 7.33
C ALA A 83 -2.87 4.60 7.12
N TRP A 84 -1.62 4.87 7.47
CA TRP A 84 -1.00 6.19 7.42
C TRP A 84 0.27 6.16 6.58
N ASP A 85 0.63 7.30 6.00
CA ASP A 85 1.86 7.46 5.20
C ASP A 85 1.95 6.41 4.10
N VAL A 86 0.83 6.15 3.45
CA VAL A 86 0.73 5.13 2.41
C VAL A 86 1.51 5.54 1.19
N GLU A 87 2.41 4.68 0.71
CA GLU A 87 3.15 4.96 -0.51
C GLU A 87 3.47 3.69 -1.28
N ILE A 88 3.47 3.82 -2.61
CA ILE A 88 3.85 2.75 -3.51
C ILE A 88 5.34 2.87 -3.77
N VAL A 89 6.09 1.80 -3.49
CA VAL A 89 7.54 1.81 -3.62
C VAL A 89 8.01 0.70 -4.55
N ASP A 90 9.16 0.97 -5.18
CA ASP A 90 9.85 0.00 -6.03
C ASP A 90 10.68 -0.92 -5.14
N TYR A 91 10.46 -2.22 -5.26
CA TYR A 91 11.14 -3.22 -4.44
C TYR A 91 12.27 -3.87 -5.24
N HIS A 92 13.48 -3.74 -4.75
CA HIS A 92 14.65 -4.38 -5.34
C HIS A 92 15.34 -5.28 -4.33
#